data_70234ff7c5ad82bfb4324d0b4292e7aa
#
_entry.id   70234ff7c5ad82bfb4324d0b4292e7aa
#
_cell.length_a   1.000
_cell.length_b   1.000
_cell.length_c   1.000
_cell.angle_alpha   90.00
_cell.angle_beta   90.00
_cell.angle_gamma   90.00
#
_symmetry.space_group_name_H-M   'P 1'
#
loop_
_entity.id
_entity.type
_entity.pdbx_description
1 polymer ?
#
loop_
_entity_poly.entity_id
_entity_poly.type
_entity_poly.pdbx_seq_one_letter_code
_entity_poly.pdbx_strand_id
1 'polypeptide(L)'
;LPVRVTATEEHSPLGDTLVAVSFGDYRRGGTMLLPYQVTITVDGVPVHQETRTSAAVINTVDDTEFAVPGGAHADGSAAQMAFSQYSTEWILTYVYAGVPFYFDLQTAPVTLDPAELAPGVKIVLGFSHNTLVVEMPDYTLAVEAPLYDEYTRAALGQVKDAFPGKPLTTVVATHFHYDHIGGIREFAADGGLTLYIGEPTVPFAEAIFAAPHTTDPDRYAAK
;
A
#
# COMPACT_ATOMS: atom_id res chain seq x y z
N LEU A 1 -18.39 5.38 25.50
CA LEU A 1 -17.54 6.11 24.54
C LEU A 1 -16.28 5.30 24.32
N PRO A 2 -15.82 5.16 23.06
CA PRO A 2 -14.60 4.44 22.78
C PRO A 2 -13.41 5.19 23.40
N VAL A 3 -12.55 4.44 24.09
CA VAL A 3 -11.30 4.98 24.65
C VAL A 3 -10.13 4.60 23.76
N ARG A 4 -10.22 3.42 23.17
CA ARG A 4 -9.20 2.88 22.27
C ARG A 4 -9.84 1.92 21.28
N VAL A 5 -9.37 1.98 20.04
CA VAL A 5 -9.66 1.00 18.98
C VAL A 5 -8.32 0.46 18.51
N THR A 6 -8.23 -0.84 18.32
CA THR A 6 -7.02 -1.49 17.79
C THR A 6 -7.39 -2.37 16.61
N ALA A 7 -6.50 -2.41 15.64
CA ALA A 7 -6.55 -3.33 14.51
C ALA A 7 -5.15 -3.87 14.24
N THR A 8 -5.05 -5.14 13.88
CA THR A 8 -3.79 -5.73 13.38
C THR A 8 -3.87 -5.74 11.86
N GLU A 9 -2.87 -5.18 11.23
CA GLU A 9 -2.67 -5.23 9.79
C GLU A 9 -1.86 -6.48 9.48
N GLU A 10 -2.47 -7.45 8.81
CA GLU A 10 -1.89 -8.77 8.53
C GLU A 10 -1.14 -8.80 7.19
N HIS A 11 -1.52 -7.91 6.26
CA HIS A 11 -0.94 -7.87 4.91
C HIS A 11 0.16 -6.83 4.75
N SER A 12 0.59 -6.21 5.86
CA SER A 12 1.71 -5.29 5.82
C SER A 12 2.98 -6.03 5.39
N PRO A 13 3.76 -5.52 4.43
CA PRO A 13 5.06 -6.10 4.10
C PRO A 13 6.04 -6.07 5.28
N LEU A 14 5.77 -5.24 6.29
CA LEU A 14 6.54 -5.17 7.54
C LEU A 14 6.01 -6.12 8.63
N GLY A 15 5.15 -7.07 8.26
CA GLY A 15 4.61 -8.09 9.16
C GLY A 15 3.38 -7.64 9.93
N ASP A 16 3.08 -8.35 11.01
CA ASP A 16 1.92 -8.08 11.87
C ASP A 16 2.04 -6.70 12.50
N THR A 17 1.38 -5.71 11.95
CA THR A 17 1.46 -4.32 12.37
C THR A 17 0.25 -3.94 13.22
N LEU A 18 0.46 -3.54 14.46
CA LEU A 18 -0.60 -3.11 15.37
C LEU A 18 -0.88 -1.61 15.22
N VAL A 19 -2.04 -1.28 14.68
CA VAL A 19 -2.55 0.10 14.65
C VAL A 19 -3.49 0.32 15.82
N ALA A 20 -3.27 1.39 16.60
CA ALA A 20 -4.16 1.76 17.70
C ALA A 20 -4.54 3.24 17.61
N VAL A 21 -5.83 3.52 17.73
CA VAL A 21 -6.39 4.86 17.88
C VAL A 21 -6.92 5.04 19.29
N SER A 22 -6.36 5.99 20.01
CA SER A 22 -6.78 6.36 21.37
C SER A 22 -7.49 7.69 21.37
N PHE A 23 -8.58 7.75 22.13
CA PHE A 23 -9.44 8.94 22.25
C PHE A 23 -9.47 9.40 23.71
N GLY A 24 -9.29 10.68 23.93
CA GLY A 24 -9.32 11.27 25.28
C GLY A 24 -9.99 12.64 25.33
N ASP A 25 -10.11 13.17 26.55
CA ASP A 25 -10.65 14.51 26.81
C ASP A 25 -11.97 14.77 26.08
N TYR A 26 -12.98 13.94 26.38
CA TYR A 26 -14.30 14.08 25.78
C TYR A 26 -15.05 15.31 26.32
N ARG A 27 -15.42 16.21 25.42
CA ARG A 27 -16.17 17.43 25.73
C ARG A 27 -17.44 17.52 24.90
N ARG A 28 -18.45 18.25 25.40
CA ARG A 28 -19.68 18.50 24.64
C ARG A 28 -19.43 19.50 23.50
N GLY A 29 -19.80 19.10 22.28
CA GLY A 29 -19.95 19.96 21.12
C GLY A 29 -21.43 19.93 20.70
N GLY A 30 -22.26 20.85 21.17
CA GLY A 30 -23.70 20.79 20.95
C GLY A 30 -24.33 19.57 21.64
N THR A 31 -25.02 18.72 20.89
CA THR A 31 -25.65 17.49 21.36
C THR A 31 -24.69 16.29 21.36
N MET A 32 -23.50 16.42 20.79
CA MET A 32 -22.53 15.35 20.67
C MET A 32 -21.43 15.46 21.72
N LEU A 33 -20.83 14.30 22.07
CA LEU A 33 -19.57 14.23 22.80
C LEU A 33 -18.46 13.94 21.79
N LEU A 34 -17.47 14.82 21.76
CA LEU A 34 -16.35 14.75 20.83
C LEU A 34 -15.04 14.57 21.58
N PRO A 35 -14.11 13.72 21.12
CA PRO A 35 -12.79 13.63 21.72
C PRO A 35 -11.99 14.90 21.37
N TYR A 36 -11.31 15.46 22.35
CA TYR A 36 -10.40 16.59 22.16
C TYR A 36 -8.94 16.15 22.06
N GLN A 37 -8.68 14.90 22.35
CA GLN A 37 -7.38 14.26 22.13
C GLN A 37 -7.57 13.00 21.30
N VAL A 38 -6.78 12.87 20.22
CA VAL A 38 -6.70 11.67 19.41
C VAL A 38 -5.22 11.35 19.20
N THR A 39 -4.85 10.10 19.44
CA THR A 39 -3.49 9.62 19.16
C THR A 39 -3.59 8.33 18.36
N ILE A 40 -2.88 8.29 17.24
CA ILE A 40 -2.71 7.08 16.44
C ILE A 40 -1.29 6.58 16.66
N THR A 41 -1.16 5.31 16.97
CA THR A 41 0.13 4.63 17.10
C THR A 41 0.21 3.46 16.14
N VAL A 42 1.41 3.22 15.61
CA VAL A 42 1.76 2.01 14.86
C VAL A 42 2.85 1.30 15.67
N ASP A 43 2.58 0.06 16.09
CA ASP A 43 3.43 -0.72 16.99
C ASP A 43 3.85 0.03 18.26
N GLY A 44 2.93 0.84 18.80
CA GLY A 44 3.16 1.66 19.97
C GLY A 44 3.89 2.99 19.71
N VAL A 45 4.38 3.23 18.51
CA VAL A 45 5.02 4.50 18.12
C VAL A 45 3.96 5.50 17.68
N PRO A 46 3.87 6.69 18.29
CA PRO A 46 2.92 7.73 17.86
C PRO A 46 3.26 8.24 16.46
N VAL A 47 2.31 8.09 15.53
CA VAL A 47 2.43 8.58 14.15
C VAL A 47 1.54 9.80 13.89
N HIS A 48 0.49 9.97 14.72
CA HIS A 48 -0.38 11.12 14.68
C HIS A 48 -0.86 11.49 16.08
N GLN A 49 -0.82 12.78 16.41
CA GLN A 49 -1.36 13.33 17.64
C GLN A 49 -2.15 14.59 17.33
N GLU A 50 -3.40 14.60 17.76
CA GLU A 50 -4.30 15.73 17.61
C GLU A 50 -4.77 16.20 18.98
N THR A 51 -4.68 17.52 19.22
CA THR A 51 -5.31 18.18 20.36
C THR A 51 -6.18 19.33 19.85
N ARG A 52 -7.47 19.20 20.08
CA ARG A 52 -8.45 20.22 19.67
C ARG A 52 -8.57 21.28 20.73
N THR A 53 -8.48 22.53 20.33
CA THR A 53 -8.72 23.68 21.22
C THR A 53 -10.21 24.00 21.31
N SER A 54 -10.93 23.78 20.21
CA SER A 54 -12.38 23.95 20.12
C SER A 54 -12.96 22.98 19.10
N ALA A 55 -14.21 22.60 19.28
CA ALA A 55 -15.00 21.85 18.29
C ALA A 55 -16.45 22.30 18.40
N ALA A 56 -17.11 22.46 17.27
CA ALA A 56 -18.52 22.78 17.19
C ALA A 56 -19.19 21.93 16.11
N VAL A 57 -20.41 21.53 16.38
CA VAL A 57 -21.27 20.92 15.34
C VAL A 57 -21.99 22.06 14.65
N ILE A 58 -21.76 22.17 13.36
CA ILE A 58 -22.46 23.09 12.46
C ILE A 58 -23.45 22.30 11.61
N ASN A 59 -24.67 22.82 11.49
CA ASN A 59 -25.72 22.16 10.70
C ASN A 59 -25.73 22.60 9.23
N THR A 60 -25.09 23.72 8.95
CA THR A 60 -24.96 24.28 7.59
C THR A 60 -23.53 24.77 7.40
N VAL A 61 -22.97 24.48 6.26
CA VAL A 61 -21.67 25.03 5.82
C VAL A 61 -21.96 25.97 4.67
N ASP A 62 -21.39 27.17 4.74
CA ASP A 62 -21.50 28.14 3.63
C ASP A 62 -20.59 27.67 2.48
N ASP A 63 -21.09 27.69 1.25
CA ASP A 63 -20.34 27.28 0.06
C ASP A 63 -19.04 28.10 -0.13
N THR A 64 -18.98 29.30 0.46
CA THR A 64 -17.77 30.13 0.44
C THR A 64 -16.60 29.52 1.22
N GLU A 65 -16.86 28.62 2.17
CA GLU A 65 -15.80 27.87 2.88
C GLU A 65 -15.03 26.93 1.96
N PHE A 66 -15.66 26.53 0.83
CA PHE A 66 -15.05 25.71 -0.21
C PHE A 66 -14.57 26.53 -1.41
N ALA A 67 -14.62 27.84 -1.31
CA ALA A 67 -14.17 28.70 -2.40
C ALA A 67 -12.67 28.53 -2.62
N VAL A 68 -12.30 28.36 -3.87
CA VAL A 68 -10.89 28.29 -4.27
C VAL A 68 -10.24 29.65 -3.97
N PRO A 69 -9.13 29.69 -3.20
CA PRO A 69 -8.45 30.95 -2.91
C PRO A 69 -8.13 31.72 -4.19
N GLY A 70 -8.30 33.04 -4.17
CA GLY A 70 -7.99 33.89 -5.31
C GLY A 70 -6.52 33.71 -5.74
N GLY A 71 -6.30 33.45 -7.02
CA GLY A 71 -4.96 33.16 -7.57
C GLY A 71 -4.61 31.69 -7.65
N ALA A 72 -5.43 30.78 -7.12
CA ALA A 72 -5.30 29.36 -7.44
C ALA A 72 -5.84 29.12 -8.86
N HIS A 73 -4.98 28.68 -9.73
CA HIS A 73 -5.38 28.27 -11.08
C HIS A 73 -5.73 26.79 -11.07
N ALA A 74 -7.00 26.48 -11.36
CA ALA A 74 -7.35 25.15 -11.80
C ALA A 74 -6.76 24.98 -13.20
N ASP A 75 -5.56 24.44 -13.28
CA ASP A 75 -4.99 24.04 -14.57
C ASP A 75 -5.66 22.75 -15.01
N GLY A 76 -6.78 22.99 -15.73
CA GLY A 76 -7.87 22.05 -15.82
C GLY A 76 -7.71 20.96 -16.86
N SER A 77 -6.64 20.18 -16.89
CA SER A 77 -6.75 18.91 -17.58
C SER A 77 -7.48 17.90 -16.68
N ALA A 78 -8.49 17.21 -17.21
CA ALA A 78 -9.21 16.17 -16.47
C ALA A 78 -8.26 15.11 -15.89
N ALA A 79 -7.13 14.86 -16.55
CA ALA A 79 -6.07 13.98 -16.07
C ALA A 79 -5.36 14.53 -14.83
N GLN A 80 -5.15 15.83 -14.74
CA GLN A 80 -4.49 16.46 -13.60
C GLN A 80 -5.40 16.56 -12.38
N MET A 81 -6.70 16.77 -12.59
CA MET A 81 -7.70 16.71 -11.52
C MET A 81 -7.86 15.28 -10.99
N ALA A 82 -7.88 14.28 -11.85
CA ALA A 82 -7.93 12.88 -11.44
C ALA A 82 -6.70 12.48 -10.63
N PHE A 83 -5.51 12.94 -11.03
CA PHE A 83 -4.28 12.69 -10.28
C PHE A 83 -4.28 13.41 -8.92
N SER A 84 -4.72 14.65 -8.84
CA SER A 84 -4.85 15.38 -7.58
C SER A 84 -5.85 14.73 -6.63
N GLN A 85 -6.99 14.30 -7.13
CA GLN A 85 -8.00 13.59 -6.35
C GLN A 85 -7.45 12.29 -5.80
N TYR A 86 -6.82 11.48 -6.65
CA TYR A 86 -6.19 10.22 -6.26
C TYR A 86 -5.11 10.43 -5.19
N SER A 87 -4.24 11.42 -5.36
CA SER A 87 -3.20 11.76 -4.37
C SER A 87 -3.79 12.22 -3.04
N THR A 88 -4.87 12.99 -3.06
CA THR A 88 -5.55 13.47 -1.86
C THR A 88 -6.25 12.33 -1.13
N GLU A 89 -6.95 11.47 -1.84
CA GLU A 89 -7.58 10.27 -1.28
C GLU A 89 -6.53 9.33 -0.69
N TRP A 90 -5.40 9.17 -1.36
CA TRP A 90 -4.28 8.37 -0.89
C TRP A 90 -3.71 8.90 0.43
N ILE A 91 -3.43 10.20 0.51
CA ILE A 91 -2.94 10.84 1.74
C ILE A 91 -3.98 10.74 2.87
N LEU A 92 -5.24 11.01 2.59
CA LEU A 92 -6.31 10.95 3.58
C LEU A 92 -6.50 9.54 4.11
N THR A 93 -6.47 8.55 3.24
CA THR A 93 -6.67 7.14 3.61
C THR A 93 -5.48 6.60 4.40
N TYR A 94 -4.26 6.83 3.94
CA TYR A 94 -3.05 6.31 4.57
C TYR A 94 -2.60 7.08 5.80
N VAL A 95 -2.59 8.41 5.71
CA VAL A 95 -2.02 9.25 6.77
C VAL A 95 -3.02 9.50 7.88
N TYR A 96 -4.29 9.76 7.53
CA TYR A 96 -5.28 10.17 8.51
C TYR A 96 -6.21 9.06 8.98
N ALA A 97 -6.53 8.10 8.13
CA ALA A 97 -7.42 7.01 8.52
C ALA A 97 -6.66 5.80 9.08
N GLY A 98 -5.34 5.71 8.84
CA GLY A 98 -4.56 4.52 9.21
C GLY A 98 -5.11 3.25 8.54
N VAL A 99 -5.95 3.43 7.52
CA VAL A 99 -6.52 2.32 6.77
C VAL A 99 -5.54 2.02 5.67
N PRO A 100 -4.90 0.85 5.68
CA PRO A 100 -4.23 0.36 4.49
C PRO A 100 -5.23 0.40 3.34
N PHE A 101 -4.75 0.56 2.12
CA PHE A 101 -5.59 0.54 0.92
C PHE A 101 -6.22 -0.86 0.76
N TYR A 102 -7.19 -1.17 1.59
CA TYR A 102 -8.10 -2.28 1.39
C TYR A 102 -9.17 -1.88 0.36
N PHE A 103 -8.73 -1.73 -0.85
CA PHE A 103 -9.57 -2.28 -1.88
C PHE A 103 -9.58 -3.80 -1.66
N ASP A 104 -10.68 -4.44 -1.87
CA ASP A 104 -10.76 -5.90 -1.84
C ASP A 104 -9.84 -6.50 -2.92
N LEU A 105 -8.56 -6.50 -2.61
CA LEU A 105 -7.47 -6.84 -3.51
C LEU A 105 -7.37 -8.36 -3.66
N GLN A 106 -8.03 -9.10 -2.77
CA GLN A 106 -8.21 -10.54 -2.93
C GLN A 106 -9.09 -10.83 -4.16
N THR A 107 -9.94 -9.90 -4.56
CA THR A 107 -10.80 -10.05 -5.73
C THR A 107 -10.38 -9.19 -6.93
N ALA A 108 -9.37 -8.32 -6.78
CA ALA A 108 -8.89 -7.53 -7.90
C ALA A 108 -8.22 -8.44 -8.94
N PRO A 109 -8.62 -8.37 -10.21
CA PRO A 109 -8.06 -9.23 -11.23
C PRO A 109 -6.59 -8.89 -11.48
N VAL A 110 -5.73 -9.89 -11.36
CA VAL A 110 -4.34 -9.84 -11.80
C VAL A 110 -4.26 -10.66 -13.07
N THR A 111 -3.94 -10.03 -14.19
CA THR A 111 -3.96 -10.66 -15.50
C THR A 111 -2.70 -10.32 -16.29
N LEU A 112 -2.17 -11.32 -17.00
CA LEU A 112 -1.12 -11.05 -17.98
C LEU A 112 -1.74 -10.38 -19.21
N ASP A 113 -1.17 -9.25 -19.64
CA ASP A 113 -1.54 -8.67 -20.94
C ASP A 113 -1.16 -9.66 -22.03
N PRO A 114 -2.09 -10.07 -22.91
CA PRO A 114 -1.78 -10.96 -24.02
C PRO A 114 -0.81 -10.33 -25.03
N ALA A 115 -0.75 -9.00 -25.10
CA ALA A 115 0.18 -8.29 -25.96
C ALA A 115 1.60 -8.30 -25.38
N GLU A 116 2.60 -8.49 -26.24
CA GLU A 116 3.99 -8.26 -25.86
C GLU A 116 4.35 -6.80 -26.15
N LEU A 117 5.00 -6.16 -25.16
CA LEU A 117 5.57 -4.81 -25.35
C LEU A 117 6.79 -4.84 -26.29
N ALA A 118 7.51 -5.95 -26.26
CA ALA A 118 8.61 -6.30 -27.14
C ALA A 118 8.77 -7.84 -27.10
N PRO A 119 9.51 -8.47 -28.02
CA PRO A 119 9.75 -9.91 -27.98
C PRO A 119 10.25 -10.36 -26.59
N GLY A 120 9.51 -11.25 -25.94
CA GLY A 120 9.81 -11.75 -24.58
C GLY A 120 9.57 -10.74 -23.46
N VAL A 121 8.91 -9.61 -23.69
CA VAL A 121 8.60 -8.60 -22.67
C VAL A 121 7.09 -8.45 -22.55
N LYS A 122 6.57 -8.81 -21.40
CA LYS A 122 5.13 -8.78 -21.06
C LYS A 122 4.88 -7.96 -19.80
N ILE A 123 3.62 -7.60 -19.59
CA ILE A 123 3.19 -6.90 -18.38
C ILE A 123 2.08 -7.70 -17.69
N VAL A 124 2.24 -7.89 -16.40
CA VAL A 124 1.16 -8.34 -15.53
C VAL A 124 0.43 -7.10 -15.03
N LEU A 125 -0.82 -6.99 -15.44
CA LEU A 125 -1.71 -5.90 -15.06
C LEU A 125 -2.35 -6.22 -13.71
N GLY A 126 -2.18 -5.34 -12.78
CA GLY A 126 -2.86 -5.36 -11.49
C GLY A 126 -3.86 -4.23 -11.37
N PHE A 127 -4.50 -4.15 -10.21
CA PHE A 127 -5.51 -3.12 -9.96
C PHE A 127 -4.94 -1.70 -10.02
N SER A 128 -3.81 -1.45 -9.37
CA SER A 128 -3.18 -0.13 -9.27
C SER A 128 -1.73 -0.13 -9.74
N HIS A 129 -1.05 -1.24 -9.61
CA HIS A 129 0.36 -1.39 -9.93
C HIS A 129 0.57 -2.60 -10.83
N ASN A 130 1.58 -2.52 -11.67
CA ASN A 130 1.88 -3.55 -12.66
C ASN A 130 3.27 -4.13 -12.41
N THR A 131 3.47 -5.36 -12.88
CA THR A 131 4.79 -6.00 -12.89
C THR A 131 5.22 -6.23 -14.32
N LEU A 132 6.35 -5.66 -14.73
CA LEU A 132 6.94 -5.98 -16.03
C LEU A 132 7.69 -7.31 -15.91
N VAL A 133 7.53 -8.17 -16.91
CA VAL A 133 8.20 -9.47 -16.95
C VAL A 133 9.04 -9.56 -18.23
N VAL A 134 10.29 -9.95 -18.07
CA VAL A 134 11.22 -10.15 -19.17
C VAL A 134 11.64 -11.61 -19.22
N GLU A 135 11.44 -12.23 -20.37
CA GLU A 135 11.91 -13.57 -20.66
C GLU A 135 13.42 -13.57 -20.91
N MET A 136 14.14 -14.34 -20.13
CA MET A 136 15.56 -14.60 -20.32
C MET A 136 15.77 -16.02 -20.89
N PRO A 137 16.97 -16.40 -21.34
CA PRO A 137 17.19 -17.74 -21.89
C PRO A 137 16.71 -18.86 -20.97
N ASP A 138 17.05 -18.82 -19.68
CA ASP A 138 16.83 -19.90 -18.73
C ASP A 138 15.91 -19.53 -17.56
N TYR A 139 15.49 -18.27 -17.43
CA TYR A 139 14.68 -17.77 -16.34
C TYR A 139 13.80 -16.59 -16.77
N THR A 140 12.97 -16.08 -15.89
CA THR A 140 12.28 -14.81 -16.06
C THR A 140 12.74 -13.80 -15.02
N LEU A 141 12.72 -12.53 -15.40
CA LEU A 141 12.99 -11.38 -14.55
C LEU A 141 11.71 -10.56 -14.40
N ALA A 142 11.40 -10.13 -13.18
CA ALA A 142 10.33 -9.18 -12.93
C ALA A 142 10.91 -7.81 -12.57
N VAL A 143 10.24 -6.76 -13.00
CA VAL A 143 10.44 -5.41 -12.51
C VAL A 143 9.21 -5.02 -11.72
N GLU A 144 9.40 -4.64 -10.48
CA GLU A 144 8.43 -4.40 -9.43
C GLU A 144 7.84 -5.69 -8.84
N ALA A 145 7.73 -5.68 -7.51
CA ALA A 145 7.05 -6.66 -6.67
C ALA A 145 5.99 -5.92 -5.81
N PRO A 146 4.94 -5.41 -6.44
CA PRO A 146 4.08 -4.42 -5.80
C PRO A 146 3.16 -5.02 -4.74
N LEU A 147 2.80 -4.16 -3.78
CA LEU A 147 1.75 -4.31 -2.80
C LEU A 147 2.04 -5.40 -1.75
N TYR A 148 1.53 -6.60 -1.91
CA TYR A 148 1.60 -7.68 -0.93
C TYR A 148 1.52 -9.06 -1.58
N ASP A 149 1.55 -10.07 -0.74
CA ASP A 149 1.78 -11.45 -1.12
C ASP A 149 0.73 -12.02 -2.06
N GLU A 150 -0.56 -11.72 -1.85
CA GLU A 150 -1.65 -12.25 -2.69
C GLU A 150 -1.55 -11.73 -4.12
N TYR A 151 -1.25 -10.44 -4.27
CA TYR A 151 -1.02 -9.86 -5.59
C TYR A 151 0.16 -10.55 -6.28
N THR A 152 1.28 -10.65 -5.57
CA THR A 152 2.51 -11.23 -6.12
C THR A 152 2.32 -12.71 -6.43
N ARG A 153 1.57 -13.45 -5.61
CA ARG A 153 1.22 -14.85 -5.85
C ARG A 153 0.40 -15.02 -7.12
N ALA A 154 -0.59 -14.16 -7.33
CA ALA A 154 -1.39 -14.16 -8.54
C ALA A 154 -0.53 -13.81 -9.77
N ALA A 155 0.35 -12.80 -9.67
CA ALA A 155 1.28 -12.44 -10.72
C ALA A 155 2.24 -13.59 -11.07
N LEU A 156 2.80 -14.26 -10.07
CA LEU A 156 3.64 -15.46 -10.26
C LEU A 156 2.92 -16.57 -11.01
N GLY A 157 1.63 -16.81 -10.73
CA GLY A 157 0.80 -17.76 -11.46
C GLY A 157 0.75 -17.43 -12.94
N GLN A 158 0.45 -16.17 -13.28
CA GLN A 158 0.40 -15.70 -14.66
C GLN A 158 1.76 -15.84 -15.38
N VAL A 159 2.86 -15.55 -14.68
CA VAL A 159 4.22 -15.68 -15.24
C VAL A 159 4.56 -17.15 -15.51
N LYS A 160 4.26 -18.06 -14.58
CA LYS A 160 4.50 -19.50 -14.75
C LYS A 160 3.73 -20.09 -15.93
N ASP A 161 2.50 -19.66 -16.13
CA ASP A 161 1.66 -20.09 -17.23
C ASP A 161 2.16 -19.58 -18.60
N ALA A 162 2.65 -18.34 -18.62
CA ALA A 162 3.15 -17.68 -19.82
C ALA A 162 4.54 -18.17 -20.27
N PHE A 163 5.38 -18.56 -19.31
CA PHE A 163 6.78 -18.95 -19.53
C PHE A 163 7.08 -20.32 -18.89
N PRO A 164 6.46 -21.41 -19.39
CA PRO A 164 6.61 -22.72 -18.79
C PRO A 164 8.07 -23.18 -18.82
N GLY A 165 8.54 -23.69 -17.67
CA GLY A 165 9.92 -24.17 -17.52
C GLY A 165 10.95 -23.08 -17.24
N LYS A 166 10.57 -21.81 -17.19
CA LYS A 166 11.45 -20.70 -16.84
C LYS A 166 11.08 -20.13 -15.47
N PRO A 167 11.84 -20.45 -14.41
CA PRO A 167 11.54 -19.93 -13.08
C PRO A 167 11.76 -18.41 -13.02
N LEU A 168 10.96 -17.72 -12.22
CA LEU A 168 11.22 -16.32 -11.88
C LEU A 168 12.25 -16.29 -10.76
N THR A 169 13.46 -15.88 -11.07
CA THR A 169 14.60 -15.87 -10.13
C THR A 169 15.19 -14.50 -9.90
N THR A 170 14.73 -13.51 -10.61
CA THR A 170 15.28 -12.16 -10.52
C THR A 170 14.17 -11.13 -10.40
N VAL A 171 14.30 -10.23 -9.44
CA VAL A 171 13.42 -9.07 -9.26
C VAL A 171 14.27 -7.80 -9.23
N VAL A 172 13.80 -6.80 -9.94
CA VAL A 172 14.32 -5.42 -9.87
C VAL A 172 13.25 -4.56 -9.23
N ALA A 173 13.50 -3.97 -8.07
CA ALA A 173 12.62 -2.98 -7.47
C ALA A 173 13.22 -1.58 -7.65
N THR A 174 12.41 -0.64 -8.12
CA THR A 174 12.90 0.71 -8.43
C THR A 174 13.17 1.52 -7.18
N HIS A 175 12.38 1.35 -6.13
CA HIS A 175 12.54 2.05 -4.85
C HIS A 175 11.81 1.33 -3.70
N PHE A 176 11.92 1.90 -2.49
CA PHE A 176 11.56 1.25 -1.24
C PHE A 176 10.07 1.30 -0.87
N HIS A 177 9.22 2.03 -1.57
CA HIS A 177 7.82 2.10 -1.23
C HIS A 177 7.16 0.73 -1.36
N TYR A 178 6.25 0.40 -0.41
CA TYR A 178 5.66 -0.94 -0.33
C TYR A 178 4.87 -1.33 -1.60
N ASP A 179 4.29 -0.34 -2.28
CA ASP A 179 3.60 -0.51 -3.55
C ASP A 179 4.54 -0.88 -4.72
N HIS A 180 5.85 -0.93 -4.49
CA HIS A 180 6.88 -1.37 -5.44
C HIS A 180 7.70 -2.56 -4.96
N ILE A 181 7.81 -2.77 -3.64
CA ILE A 181 8.68 -3.80 -3.05
C ILE A 181 7.93 -4.75 -2.09
N GLY A 182 6.67 -4.46 -1.74
CA GLY A 182 5.95 -5.17 -0.68
C GLY A 182 5.80 -6.68 -0.89
N GLY A 183 5.73 -7.14 -2.13
CA GLY A 183 5.56 -8.56 -2.46
C GLY A 183 6.86 -9.37 -2.62
N ILE A 184 8.03 -8.84 -2.28
CA ILE A 184 9.32 -9.54 -2.52
C ILE A 184 9.45 -10.87 -1.77
N ARG A 185 8.77 -11.02 -0.62
CA ARG A 185 8.77 -12.27 0.15
C ARG A 185 8.10 -13.40 -0.62
N GLU A 186 7.00 -13.14 -1.29
CA GLU A 186 6.31 -14.14 -2.10
C GLU A 186 7.17 -14.58 -3.29
N PHE A 187 7.89 -13.66 -3.96
CA PHE A 187 8.87 -14.01 -4.98
C PHE A 187 10.01 -14.86 -4.41
N ALA A 188 10.47 -14.58 -3.19
CA ALA A 188 11.52 -15.34 -2.52
C ALA A 188 11.03 -16.69 -1.98
N ALA A 189 9.72 -16.89 -1.85
CA ALA A 189 9.16 -18.11 -1.30
C ALA A 189 9.47 -19.37 -2.12
N ASP A 190 9.71 -19.29 -3.40
CA ASP A 190 10.13 -20.43 -4.23
C ASP A 190 11.66 -20.69 -4.13
N GLY A 191 12.43 -19.80 -3.50
CA GLY A 191 13.89 -19.89 -3.32
C GLY A 191 14.69 -19.35 -4.49
N GLY A 192 15.97 -19.03 -4.23
CA GLY A 192 16.90 -18.64 -5.28
C GLY A 192 16.67 -17.24 -5.87
N LEU A 193 15.96 -16.35 -5.17
CA LEU A 193 15.71 -14.99 -5.65
C LEU A 193 17.00 -14.14 -5.62
N THR A 194 17.29 -13.47 -6.73
CA THR A 194 18.23 -12.36 -6.80
C THR A 194 17.44 -11.06 -6.88
N LEU A 195 17.65 -10.18 -5.89
CA LEU A 195 16.98 -8.89 -5.82
C LEU A 195 17.96 -7.76 -6.19
N TYR A 196 17.65 -7.01 -7.23
CA TYR A 196 18.36 -5.80 -7.63
C TYR A 196 17.62 -4.57 -7.13
N ILE A 197 18.23 -3.83 -6.23
CA ILE A 197 17.68 -2.61 -5.62
C ILE A 197 18.76 -1.54 -5.48
N GLY A 198 18.36 -0.29 -5.42
CA GLY A 198 19.26 0.80 -5.07
C GLY A 198 19.71 0.69 -3.60
N GLU A 199 20.94 1.11 -3.30
CA GLU A 199 21.51 1.10 -1.96
C GLU A 199 20.57 1.71 -0.88
N PRO A 200 19.87 2.83 -1.12
CA PRO A 200 18.93 3.36 -0.14
C PRO A 200 17.72 2.45 0.17
N THR A 201 17.42 1.50 -0.70
CA THR A 201 16.31 0.55 -0.53
C THR A 201 16.69 -0.68 0.32
N VAL A 202 17.99 -0.97 0.47
CA VAL A 202 18.47 -2.18 1.17
C VAL A 202 17.90 -2.32 2.58
N PRO A 203 17.91 -1.29 3.45
CA PRO A 203 17.40 -1.43 4.81
C PRO A 203 15.91 -1.79 4.86
N PHE A 204 15.13 -1.32 3.88
CA PHE A 204 13.70 -1.64 3.78
C PHE A 204 13.48 -3.08 3.34
N ALA A 205 14.23 -3.56 2.36
CA ALA A 205 14.18 -4.96 1.93
C ALA A 205 14.56 -5.92 3.08
N GLU A 206 15.62 -5.60 3.82
CA GLU A 206 16.03 -6.37 4.99
C GLU A 206 14.94 -6.40 6.07
N ALA A 207 14.27 -5.26 6.33
CA ALA A 207 13.16 -5.18 7.27
C ALA A 207 11.97 -6.04 6.81
N ILE A 208 11.62 -6.01 5.51
CA ILE A 208 10.56 -6.84 4.94
C ILE A 208 10.88 -8.35 5.12
N PHE A 209 12.10 -8.79 4.82
CA PHE A 209 12.48 -10.20 4.99
C PHE A 209 12.55 -10.63 6.46
N ALA A 210 12.89 -9.73 7.37
CA ALA A 210 12.95 -10.00 8.80
C ALA A 210 11.60 -9.90 9.51
N ALA A 211 10.57 -9.36 8.84
CA ALA A 211 9.28 -9.06 9.44
C ALA A 211 8.56 -10.34 9.91
N PRO A 212 7.97 -10.33 11.12
CA PRO A 212 7.17 -11.44 11.61
C PRO A 212 5.80 -11.45 10.92
N HIS A 213 5.41 -12.59 10.38
CA HIS A 213 4.07 -12.86 9.86
C HIS A 213 3.49 -14.03 10.65
N THR A 214 2.96 -13.75 11.83
CA THR A 214 2.52 -14.76 12.79
C THR A 214 1.01 -14.93 12.81
N THR A 215 0.27 -13.87 12.48
CA THR A 215 -1.20 -13.87 12.45
C THR A 215 -1.70 -14.57 11.19
N ASP A 216 -1.15 -14.21 10.03
CA ASP A 216 -1.37 -14.89 8.75
C ASP A 216 0.00 -15.18 8.08
N PRO A 217 0.60 -16.35 8.36
CA PRO A 217 1.92 -16.69 7.85
C PRO A 217 1.95 -16.78 6.34
N ASP A 218 2.79 -15.96 5.72
CA ASP A 218 3.05 -16.01 4.29
C ASP A 218 3.84 -17.28 3.88
N ARG A 219 3.96 -17.55 2.58
CA ARG A 219 4.71 -18.70 2.05
C ARG A 219 6.21 -18.64 2.39
N TYR A 220 6.75 -17.45 2.61
CA TYR A 220 8.15 -17.27 2.99
C TYR A 220 8.39 -17.63 4.47
N ALA A 221 7.49 -17.24 5.37
CA ALA A 221 7.54 -17.59 6.78
C ALA A 221 7.29 -19.09 7.05
N ALA A 222 6.56 -19.76 6.16
CA ALA A 222 6.23 -21.18 6.29
C ALA A 222 7.41 -22.13 5.94
N LYS A 223 8.58 -21.62 5.58
CA LYS A 223 9.80 -22.39 5.31
C LYS A 223 10.67 -22.54 6.55
#